data_2081fc94263c6880ca6ee7e65f981603
#
_entry.id   2081fc94263c6880ca6ee7e65f981603
#
_cell.length_a   1.000
_cell.length_b   1.000
_cell.length_c   1.000
_cell.angle_alpha   90.00
_cell.angle_beta   90.00
_cell.angle_gamma   90.00
#
_symmetry.space_group_name_H-M   'P 1'
#
loop_
_entity.id
_entity.type
_entity.pdbx_description
1 polymer ?
#
loop_
_entity_poly.entity_id
_entity_poly.type
_entity_poly.pdbx_seq_one_letter_code
_entity_poly.pdbx_strand_id
1 'polypeptide(L)'
;MPKISDDVIRAVTDAAKIEDVVSDFVTLRKAGVNMTGICPFHDDKHDGNFIVRPSTISESSHGNTYRCFVCDAKGGPVQFLMKAEKMTFPDAIRYLGKKYCIEVDNVPVNWTPPPPRPIPPPPPVLEMRREWVKELMQVDYNKNVFTYWFGMLPWSSEQRARMMTTLWMYCVGCWHDGRVVFWQIDHTGIPRAAKLMKYETDGHRYKEKKGERGATGWLYNQDGYRQECKPDEHTILKPLFGAHLLKRYPKAKVNIVESEKTALVMANFYGNPDKNLWLACGGLRFLSLESMQVLIDQKRDVWLWPDKDGVEEWEKLRDKLGYDGIQIYERFLTDWWKEEDGSKADCADITIRMMTRPETATRNEPPKAEQGATAKSQEAVLPLGATLAPDLVEWHSDEPFLDPDEYLDPRVHQWRETLRQRYNFNKSRQ
;
A
#
# COMPACT_ATOMS: atom_id res chain seq x y z
N MET A 1 57.18 -8.21 11.04
CA MET A 1 56.37 -8.72 9.92
C MET A 1 56.62 -7.85 8.72
N PRO A 2 56.82 -8.36 7.51
CA PRO A 2 56.97 -7.53 6.33
C PRO A 2 55.74 -6.60 6.20
N LYS A 3 55.98 -5.33 5.89
CA LYS A 3 54.92 -4.33 5.65
C LYS A 3 54.29 -4.60 4.29
N ILE A 4 52.97 -4.81 4.24
CA ILE A 4 52.25 -4.92 2.99
C ILE A 4 52.34 -3.58 2.25
N SER A 5 52.66 -3.59 0.97
CA SER A 5 52.77 -2.37 0.18
C SER A 5 51.43 -1.66 0.00
N ASP A 6 51.46 -0.34 -0.08
CA ASP A 6 50.25 0.47 -0.23
C ASP A 6 49.52 0.18 -1.54
N ASP A 7 50.24 -0.18 -2.60
CA ASP A 7 49.64 -0.56 -3.89
C ASP A 7 48.86 -1.88 -3.80
N VAL A 8 49.39 -2.86 -3.05
CA VAL A 8 48.68 -4.12 -2.81
C VAL A 8 47.46 -3.90 -1.93
N ILE A 9 47.56 -3.09 -0.88
CA ILE A 9 46.44 -2.70 -0.03
C ILE A 9 45.34 -2.07 -0.88
N ARG A 10 45.66 -1.14 -1.77
CA ARG A 10 44.72 -0.48 -2.66
C ARG A 10 44.08 -1.51 -3.60
N ALA A 11 44.87 -2.32 -4.29
CA ALA A 11 44.35 -3.33 -5.22
C ALA A 11 43.37 -4.31 -4.54
N VAL A 12 43.67 -4.75 -3.32
CA VAL A 12 42.79 -5.62 -2.53
C VAL A 12 41.53 -4.89 -2.11
N THR A 13 41.64 -3.65 -1.68
CA THR A 13 40.49 -2.86 -1.20
C THR A 13 39.54 -2.53 -2.35
N ASP A 14 40.06 -2.18 -3.51
CA ASP A 14 39.28 -1.86 -4.72
C ASP A 14 38.56 -3.09 -5.29
N ALA A 15 39.18 -4.27 -5.20
CA ALA A 15 38.58 -5.52 -5.62
C ALA A 15 37.49 -6.05 -4.65
N ALA A 16 37.60 -5.69 -3.38
CA ALA A 16 36.74 -6.25 -2.35
C ALA A 16 35.32 -5.70 -2.40
N LYS A 17 34.33 -6.60 -2.57
CA LYS A 17 32.91 -6.27 -2.62
C LYS A 17 32.26 -6.61 -1.27
N ILE A 18 31.61 -5.62 -0.66
CA ILE A 18 31.00 -5.76 0.67
C ILE A 18 29.94 -6.87 0.70
N GLU A 19 29.15 -7.00 -0.37
CA GLU A 19 28.12 -8.03 -0.49
C GLU A 19 28.73 -9.44 -0.46
N ASP A 20 29.85 -9.66 -1.15
CA ASP A 20 30.54 -10.95 -1.19
C ASP A 20 31.24 -11.27 0.15
N VAL A 21 31.79 -10.23 0.81
CA VAL A 21 32.50 -10.41 2.08
C VAL A 21 31.51 -10.66 3.20
N VAL A 22 30.43 -9.89 3.27
CA VAL A 22 29.41 -10.07 4.32
C VAL A 22 28.67 -11.39 4.16
N SER A 23 28.44 -11.85 2.92
CA SER A 23 27.72 -13.12 2.68
C SER A 23 28.49 -14.37 3.17
N ASP A 24 29.80 -14.26 3.40
CA ASP A 24 30.56 -15.34 4.04
C ASP A 24 30.15 -15.55 5.53
N PHE A 25 29.54 -14.55 6.16
CA PHE A 25 29.25 -14.52 7.59
C PHE A 25 27.76 -14.35 7.92
N VAL A 26 27.04 -13.68 7.03
CA VAL A 26 25.64 -13.30 7.22
C VAL A 26 24.88 -13.63 5.95
N THR A 27 23.79 -14.35 6.10
CA THR A 27 22.91 -14.58 4.96
C THR A 27 22.20 -13.28 4.62
N LEU A 28 22.41 -12.79 3.39
CA LEU A 28 21.85 -11.55 2.90
C LEU A 28 20.62 -11.79 2.03
N ARG A 29 19.63 -10.90 2.16
CA ARG A 29 18.44 -10.85 1.31
C ARG A 29 18.38 -9.51 0.60
N LYS A 30 17.85 -9.49 -0.62
CA LYS A 30 17.69 -8.26 -1.39
C LYS A 30 16.57 -7.40 -0.79
N ALA A 31 16.85 -6.12 -0.55
CA ALA A 31 15.91 -5.13 -0.04
C ALA A 31 16.00 -3.85 -0.90
N GLY A 32 15.29 -3.85 -2.02
CA GLY A 32 15.39 -2.80 -3.05
C GLY A 32 16.78 -2.80 -3.70
N VAL A 33 17.48 -1.66 -3.65
CA VAL A 33 18.86 -1.51 -4.17
C VAL A 33 19.91 -2.00 -3.16
N ASN A 34 19.54 -2.21 -1.91
CA ASN A 34 20.40 -2.69 -0.84
C ASN A 34 20.18 -4.19 -0.58
N MET A 35 20.99 -4.72 0.32
CA MET A 35 20.79 -6.05 0.91
C MET A 35 20.65 -5.90 2.42
N THR A 36 19.97 -6.84 3.07
CA THR A 36 19.74 -6.84 4.51
C THR A 36 19.96 -8.23 5.08
N GLY A 37 20.27 -8.30 6.36
CA GLY A 37 20.48 -9.53 7.12
C GLY A 37 20.48 -9.27 8.62
N ILE A 38 20.71 -10.33 9.40
CA ILE A 38 20.85 -10.22 10.85
C ILE A 38 22.24 -9.67 11.20
N CYS A 39 22.28 -8.64 12.02
CA CYS A 39 23.54 -8.03 12.41
C CYS A 39 24.44 -9.02 13.18
N PRO A 40 25.71 -9.22 12.77
CA PRO A 40 26.62 -10.13 13.47
C PRO A 40 27.25 -9.49 14.72
N PHE A 41 27.01 -8.21 15.00
CA PHE A 41 27.73 -7.44 16.01
C PHE A 41 26.98 -7.28 17.34
N HIS A 42 25.68 -7.65 17.39
CA HIS A 42 24.86 -7.65 18.59
C HIS A 42 23.81 -8.76 18.49
N ASP A 43 23.07 -9.03 19.54
CA ASP A 43 21.94 -9.98 19.53
C ASP A 43 20.76 -9.35 18.77
N ASP A 44 20.83 -9.45 17.45
CA ASP A 44 19.80 -8.93 16.53
C ASP A 44 18.75 -9.98 16.24
N LYS A 45 17.49 -9.63 16.51
CA LYS A 45 16.33 -10.52 16.29
C LYS A 45 15.50 -10.12 15.07
N HIS A 46 15.79 -8.96 14.49
CA HIS A 46 15.01 -8.40 13.39
C HIS A 46 15.87 -8.15 12.16
N ASP A 47 15.46 -8.73 11.05
CA ASP A 47 16.03 -8.43 9.75
C ASP A 47 15.58 -7.01 9.31
N GLY A 48 16.54 -6.23 8.81
CA GLY A 48 16.29 -4.85 8.35
C GLY A 48 17.10 -3.79 9.10
N ASN A 49 17.66 -4.13 10.26
CA ASN A 49 18.54 -3.22 11.00
C ASN A 49 19.96 -3.17 10.42
N PHE A 50 20.40 -4.29 9.83
CA PHE A 50 21.73 -4.40 9.21
C PHE A 50 21.59 -4.31 7.70
N ILE A 51 22.06 -3.21 7.15
CA ILE A 51 21.98 -2.89 5.73
C ILE A 51 23.37 -2.96 5.10
N VAL A 52 23.45 -3.67 3.98
CA VAL A 52 24.62 -3.73 3.11
C VAL A 52 24.28 -2.99 1.82
N ARG A 53 25.08 -2.02 1.47
CA ARG A 53 25.00 -1.27 0.21
C ARG A 53 25.99 -1.87 -0.76
N PRO A 54 25.54 -2.60 -1.81
CA PRO A 54 26.43 -3.28 -2.74
C PRO A 54 27.45 -2.38 -3.41
N SER A 55 28.54 -2.97 -3.85
CA SER A 55 29.59 -2.29 -4.60
C SER A 55 29.14 -1.69 -5.93
N THR A 56 28.01 -2.17 -6.46
CA THR A 56 27.37 -1.63 -7.68
C THR A 56 26.71 -0.27 -7.48
N ILE A 57 26.52 0.15 -6.24
CA ILE A 57 26.01 1.50 -5.90
C ILE A 57 27.18 2.48 -5.99
N SER A 58 26.92 3.64 -6.61
CA SER A 58 27.93 4.71 -6.73
C SER A 58 28.55 5.08 -5.36
N GLU A 59 29.85 5.35 -5.35
CA GLU A 59 30.59 5.81 -4.16
C GLU A 59 29.97 7.11 -3.58
N SER A 60 29.49 8.02 -4.42
CA SER A 60 28.77 9.22 -3.99
C SER A 60 27.51 8.91 -3.16
N SER A 61 26.95 7.71 -3.33
CA SER A 61 25.80 7.18 -2.57
C SER A 61 26.21 6.23 -1.45
N HIS A 62 27.48 6.24 -1.06
CA HIS A 62 28.07 5.37 -0.03
C HIS A 62 27.94 3.87 -0.36
N GLY A 63 28.13 3.49 -1.62
CA GLY A 63 28.22 2.09 -2.06
C GLY A 63 29.41 1.37 -1.42
N ASN A 64 29.42 0.05 -1.54
CA ASN A 64 30.43 -0.83 -0.96
C ASN A 64 30.59 -0.72 0.57
N THR A 65 29.50 -0.48 1.29
CA THR A 65 29.48 -0.29 2.75
C THR A 65 28.40 -1.08 3.46
N TYR A 66 28.58 -1.30 4.76
CA TYR A 66 27.51 -1.79 5.62
C TYR A 66 27.20 -0.82 6.76
N ARG A 67 25.99 -0.88 7.29
CA ARG A 67 25.58 -0.16 8.51
C ARG A 67 24.50 -0.93 9.26
N CYS A 68 24.66 -1.01 10.58
CA CYS A 68 23.60 -1.41 11.50
C CYS A 68 23.00 -0.17 12.18
N PHE A 69 21.69 -0.01 12.14
CA PHE A 69 21.00 1.12 12.75
C PHE A 69 20.78 0.97 14.27
N VAL A 70 20.97 -0.24 14.81
CA VAL A 70 20.84 -0.50 16.25
C VAL A 70 22.15 -0.30 16.99
N CYS A 71 23.23 -0.96 16.54
CA CYS A 71 24.54 -0.86 17.22
C CYS A 71 25.52 0.11 16.56
N ASP A 72 25.08 0.85 15.53
CA ASP A 72 25.88 1.79 14.71
C ASP A 72 27.19 1.23 14.14
N ALA A 73 27.31 -0.10 14.05
CA ALA A 73 28.42 -0.73 13.34
C ALA A 73 28.36 -0.37 11.85
N LYS A 74 29.46 0.16 11.31
CA LYS A 74 29.54 0.61 9.91
C LYS A 74 30.96 0.52 9.38
N GLY A 75 31.08 0.45 8.04
CA GLY A 75 32.38 0.44 7.36
C GLY A 75 32.31 -0.23 5.99
N GLY A 76 33.46 -0.45 5.39
CA GLY A 76 33.65 -1.23 4.18
C GLY A 76 34.07 -2.68 4.48
N PRO A 77 34.50 -3.45 3.42
CA PRO A 77 34.86 -4.85 3.54
C PRO A 77 35.95 -5.14 4.60
N VAL A 78 36.99 -4.33 4.65
CA VAL A 78 38.10 -4.51 5.60
C VAL A 78 37.62 -4.30 7.04
N GLN A 79 36.89 -3.21 7.29
CA GLN A 79 36.36 -2.89 8.61
C GLN A 79 35.35 -3.95 9.09
N PHE A 80 34.59 -4.55 8.15
CA PHE A 80 33.68 -5.63 8.49
C PHE A 80 34.47 -6.83 9.05
N LEU A 81 35.51 -7.30 8.36
CA LEU A 81 36.33 -8.43 8.80
C LEU A 81 37.04 -8.15 10.13
N MET A 82 37.61 -6.94 10.26
CA MET A 82 38.27 -6.54 11.53
C MET A 82 37.29 -6.60 12.70
N LYS A 83 36.04 -6.23 12.49
CA LYS A 83 35.04 -6.21 13.57
C LYS A 83 34.36 -7.56 13.79
N ALA A 84 34.00 -8.28 12.72
CA ALA A 84 33.30 -9.54 12.78
C ALA A 84 34.17 -10.67 13.34
N GLU A 85 35.42 -10.74 12.89
CA GLU A 85 36.35 -11.81 13.20
C GLU A 85 37.52 -11.37 14.07
N LYS A 86 37.49 -10.13 14.56
CA LYS A 86 38.57 -9.55 15.36
C LYS A 86 39.94 -9.64 14.66
N MET A 87 39.93 -9.61 13.33
CA MET A 87 41.15 -9.65 12.53
C MET A 87 41.96 -8.36 12.71
N THR A 88 43.30 -8.50 12.64
CA THR A 88 44.12 -7.33 12.44
C THR A 88 43.96 -6.81 10.99
N PHE A 89 44.31 -5.53 10.77
CA PHE A 89 44.23 -4.97 9.41
C PHE A 89 45.04 -5.80 8.38
N PRO A 90 46.33 -6.19 8.66
CA PRO A 90 47.09 -7.05 7.75
C PRO A 90 46.41 -8.40 7.46
N ASP A 91 45.81 -9.01 8.45
CA ASP A 91 45.12 -10.32 8.28
C ASP A 91 43.85 -10.17 7.44
N ALA A 92 43.11 -9.09 7.61
CA ALA A 92 41.96 -8.77 6.77
C ALA A 92 42.37 -8.54 5.31
N ILE A 93 43.49 -7.83 5.06
CA ILE A 93 44.03 -7.63 3.71
C ILE A 93 44.47 -8.97 3.09
N ARG A 94 45.16 -9.84 3.83
CA ARG A 94 45.56 -11.18 3.36
C ARG A 94 44.34 -12.06 3.04
N TYR A 95 43.34 -12.02 3.89
CA TYR A 95 42.08 -12.76 3.65
C TYR A 95 41.41 -12.30 2.37
N LEU A 96 41.24 -11.00 2.18
CA LEU A 96 40.67 -10.43 0.96
C LEU A 96 41.54 -10.73 -0.27
N GLY A 97 42.86 -10.61 -0.14
CA GLY A 97 43.82 -10.97 -1.21
C GLY A 97 43.61 -12.40 -1.68
N LYS A 98 43.49 -13.36 -0.73
CA LYS A 98 43.19 -14.77 -1.04
C LYS A 98 41.82 -14.92 -1.71
N LYS A 99 40.80 -14.24 -1.19
CA LYS A 99 39.42 -14.32 -1.73
C LYS A 99 39.34 -13.80 -3.16
N TYR A 100 40.05 -12.73 -3.50
CA TYR A 100 40.06 -12.10 -4.81
C TYR A 100 41.25 -12.46 -5.70
N CYS A 101 42.00 -13.48 -5.30
CA CYS A 101 43.17 -13.99 -6.06
C CYS A 101 44.25 -12.91 -6.29
N ILE A 102 44.46 -12.01 -5.30
CA ILE A 102 45.53 -11.00 -5.33
C ILE A 102 46.62 -11.44 -4.38
N GLU A 103 47.84 -11.58 -4.90
CA GLU A 103 48.99 -11.95 -4.06
C GLU A 103 49.38 -10.80 -3.14
N VAL A 104 49.38 -11.06 -1.83
CA VAL A 104 49.65 -10.04 -0.80
C VAL A 104 51.06 -10.20 -0.22
N ASP A 105 51.34 -11.41 0.28
CA ASP A 105 52.66 -11.86 0.79
C ASP A 105 52.59 -13.39 0.97
N ASN A 106 53.76 -14.04 1.21
CA ASN A 106 53.83 -15.49 1.36
C ASN A 106 53.43 -15.97 2.78
N VAL A 107 52.66 -15.20 3.54
CA VAL A 107 52.20 -15.58 4.88
C VAL A 107 50.88 -16.39 4.71
N PRO A 108 50.83 -17.65 5.16
CA PRO A 108 49.60 -18.42 5.09
C PRO A 108 48.49 -17.83 5.97
N VAL A 109 47.32 -17.66 5.41
CA VAL A 109 46.12 -17.32 6.18
C VAL A 109 45.49 -18.61 6.67
N ASN A 110 45.72 -18.98 7.91
CA ASN A 110 45.16 -20.21 8.55
C ASN A 110 43.76 -19.94 9.13
N TRP A 111 42.93 -19.18 8.44
CA TRP A 111 41.59 -18.91 8.90
C TRP A 111 40.57 -19.27 7.81
N THR A 112 39.51 -19.97 8.21
CA THR A 112 38.34 -20.26 7.37
C THR A 112 37.12 -19.60 7.98
N PRO A 113 36.25 -18.97 7.16
CA PRO A 113 35.03 -18.38 7.69
C PRO A 113 34.17 -19.43 8.38
N PRO A 114 33.56 -19.10 9.51
CA PRO A 114 32.53 -19.94 10.10
C PRO A 114 31.35 -20.04 9.09
N PRO A 115 30.57 -21.10 9.13
CA PRO A 115 29.39 -21.22 8.29
C PRO A 115 28.45 -20.02 8.55
N PRO A 116 27.85 -19.43 7.51
CA PRO A 116 26.90 -18.33 7.65
C PRO A 116 25.83 -18.69 8.68
N ARG A 117 25.49 -17.75 9.56
CA ARG A 117 24.40 -17.96 10.50
C ARG A 117 23.12 -18.22 9.73
N PRO A 118 22.34 -19.28 10.05
CA PRO A 118 21.09 -19.53 9.39
C PRO A 118 20.17 -18.31 9.56
N ILE A 119 19.53 -17.88 8.47
CA ILE A 119 18.52 -16.81 8.53
C ILE A 119 17.37 -17.39 9.38
N PRO A 120 16.95 -16.73 10.45
CA PRO A 120 15.70 -17.11 11.09
C PRO A 120 14.57 -17.01 10.05
N PRO A 121 13.56 -17.88 10.12
CA PRO A 121 12.41 -17.76 9.24
C PRO A 121 11.82 -16.34 9.38
N PRO A 122 11.30 -15.76 8.28
CA PRO A 122 10.69 -14.45 8.36
C PRO A 122 9.59 -14.47 9.43
N PRO A 123 9.41 -13.36 10.18
CA PRO A 123 8.31 -13.27 11.13
C PRO A 123 6.98 -13.62 10.46
N PRO A 124 6.06 -14.27 11.17
CA PRO A 124 4.75 -14.59 10.64
C PRO A 124 4.05 -13.30 10.19
N VAL A 125 3.22 -13.40 9.17
CA VAL A 125 2.45 -12.26 8.69
C VAL A 125 1.33 -11.95 9.68
N LEU A 126 1.14 -10.67 10.04
CA LEU A 126 0.07 -10.27 10.93
C LEU A 126 -1.30 -10.62 10.33
N GLU A 127 -2.13 -11.25 11.16
CA GLU A 127 -3.54 -11.48 10.92
C GLU A 127 -4.33 -10.77 12.01
N MET A 128 -5.17 -9.81 11.60
CA MET A 128 -6.05 -9.12 12.54
C MET A 128 -7.38 -9.86 12.67
N ARG A 129 -8.01 -9.73 13.83
CA ARG A 129 -9.28 -10.41 14.10
C ARG A 129 -10.40 -9.86 13.23
N ARG A 130 -11.19 -10.75 12.62
CA ARG A 130 -12.35 -10.39 11.78
C ARG A 130 -13.45 -9.70 12.59
N GLU A 131 -13.58 -10.06 13.87
CA GLU A 131 -14.53 -9.45 14.80
C GLU A 131 -14.33 -7.93 14.89
N TRP A 132 -13.09 -7.46 14.90
CA TRP A 132 -12.78 -6.02 14.94
C TRP A 132 -13.29 -5.27 13.71
N VAL A 133 -13.28 -5.94 12.52
CA VAL A 133 -13.90 -5.34 11.33
C VAL A 133 -15.38 -5.11 11.58
N LYS A 134 -16.08 -6.13 12.07
CA LYS A 134 -17.53 -6.06 12.37
C LYS A 134 -17.83 -5.01 13.44
N GLU A 135 -17.09 -4.99 14.54
CA GLU A 135 -17.28 -4.05 15.64
C GLU A 135 -17.12 -2.59 15.20
N LEU A 136 -16.06 -2.30 14.41
CA LEU A 136 -15.80 -0.93 13.96
C LEU A 136 -16.73 -0.48 12.83
N MET A 137 -17.40 -1.40 12.12
CA MET A 137 -18.46 -1.08 11.15
C MET A 137 -19.83 -0.83 11.79
N GLN A 138 -20.06 -1.28 13.02
CA GLN A 138 -21.34 -1.12 13.72
C GLN A 138 -21.54 0.27 14.37
N VAL A 139 -20.63 1.22 14.15
CA VAL A 139 -20.69 2.56 14.72
C VAL A 139 -21.64 3.46 13.95
N ASP A 140 -22.13 4.50 14.64
CA ASP A 140 -22.99 5.51 14.02
C ASP A 140 -22.21 6.34 12.99
N TYR A 141 -22.42 6.06 11.72
CA TYR A 141 -21.78 6.78 10.61
C TYR A 141 -22.08 8.30 10.59
N ASN A 142 -23.14 8.75 11.26
CA ASN A 142 -23.43 10.18 11.39
C ASN A 142 -22.45 10.90 12.33
N LYS A 143 -21.80 10.18 13.23
CA LYS A 143 -20.80 10.74 14.15
C LYS A 143 -19.38 10.77 13.59
N ASN A 144 -19.17 10.18 12.42
CA ASN A 144 -17.88 10.22 11.75
C ASN A 144 -17.88 11.31 10.67
N VAL A 145 -16.91 12.21 10.72
CA VAL A 145 -16.83 13.36 9.81
C VAL A 145 -16.72 12.93 8.36
N PHE A 146 -15.91 11.91 8.08
CA PHE A 146 -15.72 11.41 6.71
C PHE A 146 -17.00 10.81 6.13
N THR A 147 -17.65 9.91 6.85
CA THR A 147 -18.87 9.24 6.36
C THR A 147 -20.05 10.21 6.27
N TYR A 148 -20.11 11.18 7.18
CA TYR A 148 -21.08 12.27 7.10
C TYR A 148 -20.83 13.13 5.84
N TRP A 149 -19.60 13.58 5.62
CA TRP A 149 -19.21 14.30 4.40
C TRP A 149 -19.55 13.51 3.14
N PHE A 150 -19.17 12.23 3.08
CA PHE A 150 -19.47 11.34 1.96
C PHE A 150 -20.98 11.28 1.68
N GLY A 151 -21.80 11.26 2.74
CA GLY A 151 -23.25 11.30 2.66
C GLY A 151 -23.81 12.62 2.13
N MET A 152 -23.09 13.72 2.33
CA MET A 152 -23.52 15.06 1.90
C MET A 152 -23.10 15.41 0.46
N LEU A 153 -22.30 14.60 -0.20
CA LEU A 153 -21.94 14.81 -1.60
C LEU A 153 -23.21 14.83 -2.49
N PRO A 154 -23.19 15.58 -3.60
CA PRO A 154 -24.35 15.79 -4.48
C PRO A 154 -24.68 14.54 -5.33
N TRP A 155 -24.84 13.41 -4.66
CA TRP A 155 -25.19 12.15 -5.28
C TRP A 155 -26.54 12.18 -5.98
N SER A 156 -26.65 11.58 -7.16
CA SER A 156 -27.94 11.28 -7.78
C SER A 156 -28.77 10.36 -6.86
N SER A 157 -30.07 10.23 -7.14
CA SER A 157 -30.94 9.36 -6.34
C SER A 157 -30.44 7.91 -6.32
N GLU A 158 -29.94 7.40 -7.44
CA GLU A 158 -29.38 6.05 -7.55
C GLU A 158 -28.07 5.92 -6.77
N GLN A 159 -27.15 6.88 -6.93
CA GLN A 159 -25.88 6.92 -6.19
C GLN A 159 -26.09 7.01 -4.68
N ARG A 160 -27.08 7.79 -4.26
CA ARG A 160 -27.46 7.90 -2.85
C ARG A 160 -28.04 6.61 -2.30
N ALA A 161 -28.84 5.89 -3.08
CA ALA A 161 -29.40 4.61 -2.65
C ALA A 161 -28.34 3.54 -2.37
N ARG A 162 -27.23 3.53 -3.16
CA ARG A 162 -26.16 2.53 -2.99
C ARG A 162 -25.03 2.97 -2.04
N MET A 163 -25.03 4.22 -1.57
CA MET A 163 -23.96 4.80 -0.78
C MET A 163 -23.56 3.96 0.45
N MET A 164 -24.56 3.50 1.21
CA MET A 164 -24.31 2.65 2.37
C MET A 164 -23.75 1.29 1.98
N THR A 165 -24.27 0.70 0.91
CA THR A 165 -23.74 -0.55 0.35
C THR A 165 -22.28 -0.39 -0.06
N THR A 166 -21.91 0.75 -0.65
CA THR A 166 -20.51 1.04 -1.00
C THR A 166 -19.63 1.08 0.25
N LEU A 167 -20.01 1.83 1.30
CA LEU A 167 -19.23 1.91 2.54
C LEU A 167 -19.06 0.54 3.20
N TRP A 168 -20.11 -0.28 3.23
CA TRP A 168 -20.04 -1.63 3.81
C TRP A 168 -19.24 -2.60 2.96
N MET A 169 -19.42 -2.58 1.65
CA MET A 169 -18.67 -3.42 0.74
C MET A 169 -17.15 -3.23 0.89
N TYR A 170 -16.74 -1.99 1.17
CA TYR A 170 -15.34 -1.66 1.43
C TYR A 170 -14.95 -1.74 2.92
N CYS A 171 -15.83 -2.27 3.77
CA CYS A 171 -15.58 -2.42 5.21
C CYS A 171 -15.14 -1.11 5.88
N VAL A 172 -15.76 0.02 5.52
CA VAL A 172 -15.43 1.32 6.13
C VAL A 172 -15.92 1.34 7.57
N GLY A 173 -15.01 1.51 8.52
CA GLY A 173 -15.30 1.58 9.94
C GLY A 173 -15.15 2.99 10.50
N CYS A 174 -15.56 3.16 11.78
CA CYS A 174 -15.41 4.40 12.51
C CYS A 174 -14.70 4.14 13.84
N TRP A 175 -13.72 4.96 14.16
CA TRP A 175 -13.00 4.93 15.41
C TRP A 175 -13.67 5.87 16.44
N HIS A 176 -13.58 5.55 17.70
CA HIS A 176 -14.28 6.27 18.79
C HIS A 176 -13.93 7.78 18.90
N ASP A 177 -12.78 8.20 18.38
CA ASP A 177 -12.33 9.60 18.37
C ASP A 177 -12.74 10.38 17.11
N GLY A 178 -13.56 9.79 16.24
CA GLY A 178 -14.06 10.39 15.01
C GLY A 178 -13.20 10.14 13.77
N ARG A 179 -12.06 9.42 13.88
CA ARG A 179 -11.31 8.98 12.70
C ARG A 179 -12.08 7.90 11.95
N VAL A 180 -12.01 7.91 10.64
CA VAL A 180 -12.47 6.80 9.80
C VAL A 180 -11.45 5.66 9.84
N VAL A 181 -11.93 4.43 9.70
CA VAL A 181 -11.12 3.22 9.63
C VAL A 181 -11.21 2.63 8.23
N PHE A 182 -10.09 2.58 7.53
CA PHE A 182 -9.96 1.91 6.24
C PHE A 182 -9.26 0.58 6.43
N TRP A 183 -10.00 -0.51 6.34
CA TRP A 183 -9.49 -1.86 6.48
C TRP A 183 -8.73 -2.31 5.24
N GLN A 184 -7.52 -2.79 5.44
CA GLN A 184 -6.72 -3.44 4.41
C GLN A 184 -6.85 -4.95 4.57
N ILE A 185 -7.83 -5.50 3.88
CA ILE A 185 -8.16 -6.92 3.85
C ILE A 185 -7.60 -7.49 2.55
N ASP A 186 -6.83 -8.58 2.63
CA ASP A 186 -6.22 -9.17 1.45
C ASP A 186 -7.25 -9.91 0.56
N HIS A 187 -6.81 -10.35 -0.61
CA HIS A 187 -7.66 -11.04 -1.59
C HIS A 187 -8.20 -12.40 -1.10
N THR A 188 -7.66 -12.93 0.00
CA THR A 188 -8.15 -14.16 0.66
C THR A 188 -9.18 -13.85 1.75
N GLY A 189 -9.40 -12.57 2.07
CA GLY A 189 -10.35 -12.11 3.08
C GLY A 189 -9.78 -11.99 4.49
N ILE A 190 -8.44 -12.00 4.64
CA ILE A 190 -7.80 -11.85 5.95
C ILE A 190 -7.48 -10.37 6.18
N PRO A 191 -7.97 -9.77 7.29
CA PRO A 191 -7.58 -8.41 7.66
C PRO A 191 -6.10 -8.37 8.05
N ARG A 192 -5.32 -7.53 7.36
CA ARG A 192 -3.86 -7.40 7.56
C ARG A 192 -3.48 -6.13 8.29
N ALA A 193 -4.20 -5.06 8.01
CA ALA A 193 -4.00 -3.76 8.63
C ALA A 193 -5.30 -2.95 8.61
N ALA A 194 -5.37 -1.89 9.42
CA ALA A 194 -6.43 -0.90 9.36
C ALA A 194 -5.83 0.49 9.56
N LYS A 195 -6.07 1.38 8.59
CA LYS A 195 -5.59 2.75 8.59
C LYS A 195 -6.63 3.65 9.26
N LEU A 196 -6.23 4.38 10.27
CA LEU A 196 -7.04 5.38 10.95
C LEU A 196 -6.72 6.75 10.34
N MET A 197 -7.75 7.51 9.96
CA MET A 197 -7.55 8.80 9.31
C MET A 197 -8.61 9.81 9.74
N LYS A 198 -8.16 11.02 10.09
CA LYS A 198 -9.02 12.16 10.42
C LYS A 198 -9.26 13.02 9.19
N TYR A 199 -10.49 13.45 9.01
CA TYR A 199 -10.91 14.35 7.91
C TYR A 199 -11.53 15.63 8.47
N GLU A 200 -11.50 16.68 7.67
CA GLU A 200 -12.25 17.92 7.86
C GLU A 200 -13.67 17.77 7.29
N THR A 201 -14.53 18.68 7.64
CA THR A 201 -15.95 18.68 7.22
C THR A 201 -16.15 18.90 5.71
N ASP A 202 -15.14 19.39 5.02
CA ASP A 202 -15.10 19.58 3.56
C ASP A 202 -14.54 18.35 2.80
N GLY A 203 -14.18 17.27 3.54
CA GLY A 203 -13.63 16.04 2.96
C GLY A 203 -12.14 16.08 2.69
N HIS A 204 -11.45 17.14 3.08
CA HIS A 204 -9.99 17.15 3.06
C HIS A 204 -9.42 16.41 4.27
N ARG A 205 -8.25 15.79 4.08
CA ARG A 205 -7.52 15.16 5.17
C ARG A 205 -7.10 16.22 6.20
N TYR A 206 -7.39 15.97 7.47
CA TYR A 206 -6.96 16.84 8.55
C TYR A 206 -5.43 16.99 8.56
N LYS A 207 -4.96 18.23 8.56
CA LYS A 207 -3.54 18.54 8.66
C LYS A 207 -3.20 18.88 10.11
N GLU A 208 -2.35 18.05 10.71
CA GLU A 208 -1.89 18.25 12.08
C GLU A 208 -1.21 19.61 12.24
N LYS A 209 -1.61 20.36 13.26
CA LYS A 209 -0.92 21.59 13.66
C LYS A 209 0.37 21.25 14.39
N LYS A 210 1.27 22.23 14.52
CA LYS A 210 2.54 22.03 15.22
C LYS A 210 2.31 21.51 16.65
N GLY A 211 2.82 20.31 16.95
CA GLY A 211 2.66 19.66 18.24
C GLY A 211 1.48 18.69 18.37
N GLU A 212 0.55 18.67 17.43
CA GLU A 212 -0.50 17.65 17.34
C GLU A 212 0.05 16.37 16.73
N ARG A 213 -0.51 15.23 17.14
CA ARG A 213 -0.22 13.91 16.59
C ARG A 213 -1.49 13.06 16.58
N GLY A 214 -1.53 12.06 15.73
CA GLY A 214 -2.59 11.06 15.74
C GLY A 214 -3.73 11.28 14.75
N ALA A 215 -3.64 12.29 13.85
CA ALA A 215 -4.62 12.45 12.77
C ALA A 215 -4.60 11.28 11.78
N THR A 216 -3.45 10.63 11.64
CA THR A 216 -3.29 9.40 10.87
C THR A 216 -2.58 8.35 11.72
N GLY A 217 -3.01 7.10 11.66
CA GLY A 217 -2.43 6.02 12.43
C GLY A 217 -2.79 4.65 11.88
N TRP A 218 -2.33 3.62 12.58
CA TRP A 218 -2.64 2.24 12.30
C TRP A 218 -3.29 1.60 13.52
N LEU A 219 -4.32 0.81 13.32
CA LEU A 219 -5.06 0.17 14.40
C LEU A 219 -4.17 -0.72 15.27
N TYR A 220 -3.26 -1.48 14.65
CA TYR A 220 -2.32 -2.36 15.36
C TYR A 220 -1.35 -1.60 16.29
N ASN A 221 -1.28 -0.26 16.21
CA ASN A 221 -0.49 0.60 17.11
C ASN A 221 -1.33 1.28 18.20
N GLN A 222 -2.67 1.09 18.19
CA GLN A 222 -3.53 1.68 19.21
C GLN A 222 -3.54 0.84 20.49
N ASP A 223 -3.76 1.49 21.62
CA ASP A 223 -3.86 0.81 22.91
C ASP A 223 -4.94 -0.28 22.87
N GLY A 224 -4.67 -1.40 23.52
CA GLY A 224 -5.50 -2.60 23.44
C GLY A 224 -5.21 -3.49 22.23
N TYR A 225 -5.12 -2.93 21.04
CA TYR A 225 -4.82 -3.68 19.81
C TYR A 225 -3.34 -4.04 19.67
N ARG A 226 -2.43 -3.16 20.12
CA ARG A 226 -0.99 -3.40 20.06
C ARG A 226 -0.57 -4.64 20.83
N GLN A 227 -1.19 -4.88 21.99
CA GLN A 227 -0.89 -6.04 22.84
C GLN A 227 -1.28 -7.36 22.15
N GLU A 228 -2.37 -7.37 21.38
CA GLU A 228 -2.81 -8.55 20.63
C GLU A 228 -2.08 -8.68 19.30
N CYS A 229 -1.92 -7.60 18.54
CA CYS A 229 -1.28 -7.60 17.22
C CYS A 229 0.22 -7.84 17.28
N LYS A 230 0.89 -7.38 18.34
CA LYS A 230 2.35 -7.48 18.49
C LYS A 230 3.10 -7.14 17.19
N PRO A 231 2.96 -5.92 16.68
CA PRO A 231 3.47 -5.55 15.35
C PRO A 231 4.98 -5.73 15.22
N ASP A 232 5.70 -5.72 16.35
CA ASP A 232 7.15 -5.89 16.38
C ASP A 232 7.57 -7.38 16.19
N GLU A 233 6.63 -8.33 16.37
CA GLU A 233 6.84 -9.77 16.19
C GLU A 233 6.34 -10.30 14.83
N HIS A 234 5.68 -9.45 14.02
CA HIS A 234 5.02 -9.85 12.79
C HIS A 234 5.47 -9.01 11.59
N THR A 235 5.40 -9.60 10.40
CA THR A 235 5.48 -8.86 9.14
C THR A 235 4.13 -8.19 8.86
N ILE A 236 4.14 -6.87 8.70
CA ILE A 236 2.92 -6.09 8.40
C ILE A 236 2.74 -5.98 6.90
N LEU A 237 1.78 -6.72 6.34
CA LEU A 237 1.35 -6.53 4.96
C LEU A 237 0.33 -5.39 4.88
N LYS A 238 0.39 -4.67 3.77
CA LYS A 238 -0.55 -3.58 3.44
C LYS A 238 -1.13 -3.84 2.05
N PRO A 239 -2.09 -4.78 1.94
CA PRO A 239 -2.77 -5.03 0.67
C PRO A 239 -3.52 -3.78 0.21
N LEU A 240 -3.83 -3.71 -1.08
CA LEU A 240 -4.65 -2.63 -1.62
C LEU A 240 -5.99 -2.58 -0.88
N PHE A 241 -6.42 -1.37 -0.52
CA PHE A 241 -7.76 -1.16 0.01
C PHE A 241 -8.81 -1.66 -0.98
N GLY A 242 -9.74 -2.50 -0.54
CA GLY A 242 -10.71 -3.16 -1.41
C GLY A 242 -10.23 -4.47 -2.06
N ALA A 243 -9.00 -4.96 -1.79
CA ALA A 243 -8.46 -6.18 -2.41
C ALA A 243 -9.31 -7.43 -2.13
N HIS A 244 -10.01 -7.50 -1.00
CA HIS A 244 -10.94 -8.58 -0.68
C HIS A 244 -12.09 -8.74 -1.69
N LEU A 245 -12.40 -7.69 -2.45
CA LEU A 245 -13.44 -7.71 -3.48
C LEU A 245 -12.98 -8.41 -4.78
N LEU A 246 -11.68 -8.63 -4.97
CA LEU A 246 -11.14 -9.27 -6.18
C LEU A 246 -11.72 -10.67 -6.42
N LYS A 247 -11.92 -11.45 -5.35
CA LYS A 247 -12.49 -12.80 -5.44
C LYS A 247 -13.95 -12.76 -5.88
N ARG A 248 -14.71 -11.78 -5.38
CA ARG A 248 -16.13 -11.60 -5.69
C ARG A 248 -16.36 -11.12 -7.12
N TYR A 249 -15.48 -10.25 -7.62
CA TYR A 249 -15.56 -9.63 -8.96
C TYR A 249 -14.38 -10.06 -9.84
N PRO A 250 -14.27 -11.35 -10.20
CA PRO A 250 -13.08 -11.91 -10.86
C PRO A 250 -12.86 -11.39 -12.28
N LYS A 251 -13.91 -10.88 -12.93
CA LYS A 251 -13.87 -10.36 -14.32
C LYS A 251 -13.87 -8.83 -14.41
N ALA A 252 -14.02 -8.15 -13.29
CA ALA A 252 -14.06 -6.69 -13.27
C ALA A 252 -12.71 -6.09 -13.68
N LYS A 253 -12.74 -5.01 -14.43
CA LYS A 253 -11.59 -4.13 -14.63
C LYS A 253 -11.20 -3.53 -13.27
N VAL A 254 -9.94 -3.56 -12.94
CA VAL A 254 -9.42 -3.03 -11.67
C VAL A 254 -8.88 -1.62 -11.90
N ASN A 255 -9.47 -0.65 -11.22
CA ASN A 255 -9.02 0.73 -11.23
C ASN A 255 -8.29 1.01 -9.91
N ILE A 256 -7.05 1.48 -9.98
CA ILE A 256 -6.23 1.77 -8.80
C ILE A 256 -6.02 3.27 -8.69
N VAL A 257 -6.33 3.82 -7.53
CA VAL A 257 -6.14 5.22 -7.14
C VAL A 257 -5.19 5.32 -5.94
N GLU A 258 -4.75 6.54 -5.63
CA GLU A 258 -3.85 6.73 -4.50
C GLU A 258 -4.56 6.63 -3.15
N SER A 259 -5.73 7.26 -2.99
CA SER A 259 -6.39 7.36 -1.68
C SER A 259 -7.64 6.50 -1.56
N GLU A 260 -7.90 6.03 -0.34
CA GLU A 260 -9.10 5.28 0.02
C GLU A 260 -10.38 6.13 -0.20
N LYS A 261 -10.31 7.44 0.06
CA LYS A 261 -11.39 8.41 -0.23
C LYS A 261 -11.76 8.36 -1.71
N THR A 262 -10.76 8.46 -2.57
CA THR A 262 -10.91 8.47 -4.02
C THR A 262 -11.55 7.16 -4.50
N ALA A 263 -11.08 6.01 -4.01
CA ALA A 263 -11.66 4.71 -4.37
C ALA A 263 -13.15 4.63 -4.01
N LEU A 264 -13.55 5.10 -2.82
CA LEU A 264 -14.94 5.10 -2.38
C LEU A 264 -15.83 6.04 -3.20
N VAL A 265 -15.35 7.26 -3.49
CA VAL A 265 -16.09 8.23 -4.31
C VAL A 265 -16.33 7.66 -5.70
N MET A 266 -15.29 7.14 -6.34
CA MET A 266 -15.38 6.59 -7.68
C MET A 266 -16.22 5.30 -7.72
N ALA A 267 -16.08 4.40 -6.74
CA ALA A 267 -16.91 3.21 -6.63
C ALA A 267 -18.39 3.56 -6.48
N ASN A 268 -18.73 4.56 -5.66
CA ASN A 268 -20.10 5.01 -5.52
C ASN A 268 -20.60 5.76 -6.76
N PHE A 269 -19.74 6.52 -7.43
CA PHE A 269 -20.10 7.24 -8.63
C PHE A 269 -20.46 6.31 -9.79
N TYR A 270 -19.60 5.34 -10.10
CA TYR A 270 -19.83 4.38 -11.20
C TYR A 270 -20.80 3.25 -10.86
N GLY A 271 -20.79 2.76 -9.63
CA GLY A 271 -21.80 1.86 -9.05
C GLY A 271 -21.96 0.49 -9.69
N ASN A 272 -21.03 0.01 -10.49
CA ASN A 272 -21.06 -1.32 -11.08
C ASN A 272 -19.76 -2.07 -10.83
N PRO A 273 -19.61 -2.73 -9.67
CA PRO A 273 -18.38 -3.41 -9.30
C PRO A 273 -18.06 -4.64 -10.17
N ASP A 274 -19.05 -5.24 -10.85
CA ASP A 274 -18.80 -6.34 -11.81
C ASP A 274 -18.02 -5.87 -13.04
N LYS A 275 -18.18 -4.60 -13.41
CA LYS A 275 -17.47 -3.99 -14.55
C LYS A 275 -16.22 -3.25 -14.11
N ASN A 276 -16.32 -2.46 -13.05
CA ASN A 276 -15.27 -1.55 -12.59
C ASN A 276 -15.09 -1.66 -11.08
N LEU A 277 -14.01 -2.27 -10.65
CA LEU A 277 -13.64 -2.38 -9.25
C LEU A 277 -12.59 -1.32 -8.93
N TRP A 278 -12.82 -0.54 -7.88
CA TRP A 278 -11.94 0.54 -7.45
C TRP A 278 -11.14 0.13 -6.22
N LEU A 279 -9.83 0.17 -6.31
CA LEU A 279 -8.90 -0.15 -5.22
C LEU A 279 -8.03 1.07 -4.92
N ALA A 280 -7.46 1.12 -3.71
CA ALA A 280 -6.50 2.17 -3.38
C ALA A 280 -5.19 1.61 -2.80
N CYS A 281 -4.07 2.24 -3.14
CA CYS A 281 -2.77 1.87 -2.58
C CYS A 281 -2.44 2.60 -1.26
N GLY A 282 -3.18 3.66 -0.92
CA GLY A 282 -2.99 4.42 0.32
C GLY A 282 -1.99 5.57 0.23
N GLY A 283 -1.45 5.86 -0.95
CA GLY A 283 -0.57 6.98 -1.28
C GLY A 283 0.45 6.64 -2.37
N LEU A 284 0.99 7.65 -3.04
CA LEU A 284 1.84 7.55 -4.24
C LEU A 284 2.91 6.45 -4.19
N ARG A 285 3.63 6.34 -3.05
CA ARG A 285 4.75 5.41 -2.88
C ARG A 285 4.38 4.02 -2.36
N PHE A 286 3.10 3.78 -2.07
CA PHE A 286 2.65 2.50 -1.53
C PHE A 286 2.23 1.50 -2.60
N LEU A 287 2.12 1.93 -3.85
CA LEU A 287 1.94 1.01 -4.96
C LEU A 287 3.28 0.30 -5.22
N SER A 288 3.32 -0.99 -4.97
CA SER A 288 4.53 -1.81 -5.03
C SER A 288 4.33 -3.07 -5.88
N LEU A 289 5.44 -3.70 -6.28
CA LEU A 289 5.39 -5.00 -6.97
C LEU A 289 4.59 -6.03 -6.14
N GLU A 290 4.81 -6.07 -4.82
CA GLU A 290 4.13 -7.01 -3.93
C GLU A 290 2.60 -6.79 -3.92
N SER A 291 2.15 -5.53 -3.83
CA SER A 291 0.71 -5.21 -3.86
C SER A 291 0.06 -5.49 -5.21
N MET A 292 0.83 -5.43 -6.31
CA MET A 292 0.36 -5.69 -7.67
C MET A 292 0.42 -7.18 -8.05
N GLN A 293 1.23 -7.99 -7.36
CA GLN A 293 1.50 -9.37 -7.74
C GLN A 293 0.21 -10.19 -7.89
N VAL A 294 -0.74 -10.04 -6.96
CA VAL A 294 -2.02 -10.75 -7.03
C VAL A 294 -2.82 -10.41 -8.30
N LEU A 295 -2.75 -9.17 -8.78
CA LEU A 295 -3.44 -8.74 -10.00
C LEU A 295 -2.76 -9.30 -11.25
N ILE A 296 -1.45 -9.34 -11.25
CA ILE A 296 -0.62 -9.93 -12.32
C ILE A 296 -0.88 -11.44 -12.41
N ASP A 297 -0.85 -12.15 -11.29
CA ASP A 297 -1.08 -13.60 -11.21
C ASP A 297 -2.49 -13.97 -11.69
N GLN A 298 -3.48 -13.13 -11.38
CA GLN A 298 -4.87 -13.28 -11.84
C GLN A 298 -5.09 -12.77 -13.27
N LYS A 299 -4.06 -12.24 -13.94
CA LYS A 299 -4.14 -11.66 -15.29
C LYS A 299 -5.24 -10.60 -15.43
N ARG A 300 -5.34 -9.70 -14.45
CA ARG A 300 -6.37 -8.66 -14.41
C ARG A 300 -6.08 -7.52 -15.39
N ASP A 301 -7.13 -6.97 -15.97
CA ASP A 301 -7.07 -5.66 -16.68
C ASP A 301 -7.03 -4.56 -15.62
N VAL A 302 -5.89 -3.86 -15.52
CA VAL A 302 -5.60 -2.88 -14.46
C VAL A 302 -5.42 -1.49 -15.08
N TRP A 303 -6.14 -0.53 -14.51
CA TRP A 303 -6.04 0.87 -14.89
C TRP A 303 -5.56 1.68 -13.68
N LEU A 304 -4.43 2.32 -13.84
CA LEU A 304 -3.86 3.23 -12.84
C LEU A 304 -4.40 4.64 -13.08
N TRP A 305 -4.93 5.23 -12.02
CA TRP A 305 -5.49 6.59 -12.03
C TRP A 305 -4.67 7.45 -11.06
N PRO A 306 -3.50 7.94 -11.47
CA PRO A 306 -2.62 8.73 -10.62
C PRO A 306 -3.26 10.07 -10.27
N ASP A 307 -2.86 10.65 -9.12
CA ASP A 307 -3.05 12.07 -8.85
C ASP A 307 -2.20 12.85 -9.87
N LYS A 308 -2.54 14.13 -10.09
CA LYS A 308 -1.89 14.94 -11.11
C LYS A 308 -0.36 15.03 -10.96
N ASP A 309 0.14 15.00 -9.71
CA ASP A 309 1.58 15.06 -9.42
C ASP A 309 2.24 13.66 -9.36
N GLY A 310 1.49 12.58 -9.60
CA GLY A 310 1.94 11.18 -9.50
C GLY A 310 2.14 10.44 -10.82
N VAL A 311 1.79 11.03 -11.96
CA VAL A 311 1.76 10.36 -13.26
C VAL A 311 3.12 9.73 -13.61
N GLU A 312 4.20 10.52 -13.59
CA GLU A 312 5.55 10.07 -13.97
C GLU A 312 6.06 8.90 -13.08
N GLU A 313 5.72 8.91 -11.80
CA GLU A 313 6.15 7.88 -10.85
C GLU A 313 5.42 6.55 -11.11
N TRP A 314 4.14 6.60 -11.46
CA TRP A 314 3.36 5.42 -11.80
C TRP A 314 3.67 4.87 -13.20
N GLU A 315 4.08 5.71 -14.14
CA GLU A 315 4.62 5.26 -15.43
C GLU A 315 5.90 4.44 -15.25
N LYS A 316 6.85 4.95 -14.46
CA LYS A 316 8.08 4.22 -14.12
C LYS A 316 7.78 2.88 -13.44
N LEU A 317 6.76 2.83 -12.59
CA LEU A 317 6.36 1.59 -11.93
C LEU A 317 5.75 0.61 -12.93
N ARG A 318 4.82 1.04 -13.79
CA ARG A 318 4.22 0.23 -14.86
C ARG A 318 5.30 -0.42 -15.71
N ASP A 319 6.26 0.39 -16.18
CA ASP A 319 7.34 -0.07 -17.02
C ASP A 319 8.24 -1.10 -16.32
N LYS A 320 8.48 -0.89 -15.01
CA LYS A 320 9.24 -1.83 -14.18
C LYS A 320 8.49 -3.15 -13.94
N LEU A 321 7.17 -3.11 -13.87
CA LEU A 321 6.35 -4.32 -13.68
C LEU A 321 6.31 -5.19 -14.93
N GLY A 322 6.41 -4.60 -16.12
CA GLY A 322 6.49 -5.32 -17.40
C GLY A 322 5.27 -6.21 -17.70
N TYR A 323 4.09 -5.84 -17.18
CA TYR A 323 2.84 -6.57 -17.38
C TYR A 323 1.93 -5.78 -18.32
N ASP A 324 1.63 -6.34 -19.50
CA ASP A 324 0.83 -5.67 -20.57
C ASP A 324 -0.61 -5.35 -20.16
N GLY A 325 -1.12 -6.00 -19.13
CA GLY A 325 -2.46 -5.74 -18.58
C GLY A 325 -2.58 -4.46 -17.75
N ILE A 326 -1.50 -3.67 -17.58
CA ILE A 326 -1.51 -2.43 -16.82
C ILE A 326 -1.50 -1.23 -17.77
N GLN A 327 -2.50 -0.36 -17.62
CA GLN A 327 -2.62 0.88 -18.36
C GLN A 327 -2.68 2.07 -17.40
N ILE A 328 -2.23 3.25 -17.85
CA ILE A 328 -2.41 4.51 -17.11
C ILE A 328 -3.51 5.32 -17.78
N TYR A 329 -4.42 5.83 -16.96
CA TYR A 329 -5.51 6.66 -17.43
C TYR A 329 -5.23 8.14 -17.13
N GLU A 330 -4.60 8.81 -18.09
CA GLU A 330 -4.22 10.23 -17.97
C GLU A 330 -5.28 11.17 -18.55
N ARG A 331 -6.12 10.70 -19.48
CA ARG A 331 -7.12 11.53 -20.17
C ARG A 331 -8.03 12.26 -19.21
N PHE A 332 -8.27 11.67 -18.02
CA PHE A 332 -9.07 12.31 -16.99
C PHE A 332 -8.44 13.62 -16.49
N LEU A 333 -7.12 13.62 -16.32
CA LEU A 333 -6.36 14.78 -15.88
C LEU A 333 -6.10 15.80 -16.99
N THR A 334 -6.04 15.36 -18.27
CA THR A 334 -5.81 16.25 -19.41
C THR A 334 -7.09 16.89 -19.90
N ASP A 335 -8.19 16.14 -20.01
CA ASP A 335 -9.42 16.59 -20.64
C ASP A 335 -10.39 17.27 -19.66
N TRP A 336 -10.30 16.97 -18.37
CA TRP A 336 -11.29 17.37 -17.36
C TRP A 336 -10.74 18.20 -16.21
N TRP A 337 -9.42 18.17 -15.99
CA TRP A 337 -8.78 18.98 -14.98
C TRP A 337 -8.91 20.49 -15.31
N LYS A 338 -9.14 21.29 -14.26
CA LYS A 338 -9.12 22.75 -14.32
C LYS A 338 -8.21 23.30 -13.25
N GLU A 339 -7.74 24.54 -13.42
CA GLU A 339 -6.85 25.19 -12.46
C GLU A 339 -7.47 25.27 -11.05
N GLU A 340 -8.79 25.41 -10.95
CA GLU A 340 -9.54 25.39 -9.68
C GLU A 340 -9.47 24.07 -8.91
N ASP A 341 -9.18 22.95 -9.57
CA ASP A 341 -9.00 21.64 -8.93
C ASP A 341 -7.67 21.54 -8.17
N GLY A 342 -6.71 22.43 -8.50
CA GLY A 342 -5.39 22.46 -7.90
C GLY A 342 -4.39 21.49 -8.50
N SER A 343 -3.11 21.64 -8.11
CA SER A 343 -1.99 20.89 -8.68
C SER A 343 -1.89 19.44 -8.19
N LYS A 344 -2.70 19.05 -7.20
CA LYS A 344 -2.74 17.71 -6.58
C LYS A 344 -4.11 17.06 -6.70
N ALA A 345 -4.91 17.52 -7.67
CA ALA A 345 -6.23 16.98 -7.88
C ALA A 345 -6.19 15.52 -8.29
N ASP A 346 -7.07 14.74 -7.73
CA ASP A 346 -7.36 13.36 -8.12
C ASP A 346 -8.67 13.27 -8.93
N CYS A 347 -8.97 12.07 -9.41
CA CYS A 347 -10.19 11.85 -10.19
C CYS A 347 -11.48 12.04 -9.36
N ALA A 348 -11.45 11.88 -8.04
CA ALA A 348 -12.60 12.16 -7.19
C ALA A 348 -12.85 13.67 -7.04
N ASP A 349 -11.82 14.47 -6.89
CA ASP A 349 -11.95 15.93 -6.77
C ASP A 349 -12.62 16.51 -8.03
N ILE A 350 -12.16 16.08 -9.21
CA ILE A 350 -12.76 16.49 -10.51
C ILE A 350 -14.21 15.98 -10.60
N THR A 351 -14.48 14.72 -10.23
CA THR A 351 -15.84 14.16 -10.25
C THR A 351 -16.78 14.91 -9.32
N ILE A 352 -16.35 15.27 -8.12
CA ILE A 352 -17.14 16.04 -7.14
C ILE A 352 -17.45 17.44 -7.72
N ARG A 353 -16.45 18.11 -8.31
CA ARG A 353 -16.69 19.41 -8.98
C ARG A 353 -17.73 19.29 -10.08
N MET A 354 -17.66 18.27 -10.92
CA MET A 354 -18.63 18.04 -11.99
C MET A 354 -20.05 17.78 -11.46
N MET A 355 -20.18 17.05 -10.35
CA MET A 355 -21.48 16.83 -9.70
C MET A 355 -22.04 18.09 -9.06
N THR A 356 -21.22 19.01 -8.57
CA THR A 356 -21.65 20.25 -7.93
C THR A 356 -22.03 21.35 -8.92
N ARG A 357 -21.54 21.29 -10.18
CA ARG A 357 -21.78 22.27 -11.23
C ARG A 357 -22.33 21.60 -12.49
N PRO A 358 -23.59 21.12 -12.48
CA PRO A 358 -24.16 20.36 -13.61
C PRO A 358 -24.26 21.15 -14.92
N GLU A 359 -24.27 22.48 -14.89
CA GLU A 359 -24.34 23.31 -16.08
C GLU A 359 -23.08 23.22 -16.99
N THR A 360 -21.94 22.84 -16.41
CA THR A 360 -20.71 22.59 -17.17
C THR A 360 -20.60 21.12 -17.63
N ALA A 361 -21.42 20.23 -17.07
CA ALA A 361 -21.41 18.81 -17.39
C ALA A 361 -22.21 18.45 -18.66
N THR A 362 -23.01 19.36 -19.21
CA THR A 362 -23.87 19.08 -20.40
C THR A 362 -23.09 18.87 -21.70
N ARG A 363 -21.79 19.04 -21.73
CA ARG A 363 -20.96 18.76 -22.92
C ARG A 363 -20.09 17.52 -22.84
N ASN A 364 -19.92 16.95 -21.65
CA ASN A 364 -18.97 15.86 -21.50
C ASN A 364 -19.41 14.97 -20.33
N GLU A 365 -20.08 13.86 -20.60
CA GLU A 365 -20.18 12.77 -19.63
C GLU A 365 -18.76 12.35 -19.24
N PRO A 366 -18.49 11.99 -17.95
CA PRO A 366 -17.22 11.37 -17.60
C PRO A 366 -17.01 10.16 -18.51
N PRO A 367 -15.79 9.91 -18.99
CA PRO A 367 -15.55 8.90 -19.98
C PRO A 367 -16.12 7.57 -19.52
N LYS A 368 -17.12 7.08 -20.23
CA LYS A 368 -17.49 5.67 -20.19
C LYS A 368 -16.19 4.94 -20.50
N ALA A 369 -15.69 4.10 -19.60
CA ALA A 369 -14.49 3.34 -19.83
C ALA A 369 -14.50 2.81 -21.26
N GLU A 370 -13.59 3.30 -22.11
CA GLU A 370 -13.56 2.96 -23.52
C GLU A 370 -13.52 1.44 -23.65
N GLN A 371 -14.54 0.88 -24.26
CA GLN A 371 -14.55 -0.50 -24.68
C GLN A 371 -13.49 -0.60 -25.78
N GLY A 372 -12.47 -1.41 -25.53
CA GLY A 372 -11.51 -1.77 -26.57
C GLY A 372 -12.25 -2.19 -27.83
N ALA A 373 -11.88 -1.60 -28.94
CA ALA A 373 -12.49 -1.80 -30.24
C ALA A 373 -12.40 -3.29 -30.63
N THR A 374 -13.52 -4.01 -30.48
CA THR A 374 -14.01 -5.03 -31.41
C THR A 374 -15.28 -5.64 -30.83
N ALA A 375 -16.39 -5.29 -31.35
CA ALA A 375 -17.56 -6.09 -31.75
C ALA A 375 -18.83 -5.24 -31.67
N LYS A 376 -19.47 -5.08 -32.83
CA LYS A 376 -20.83 -4.57 -32.96
C LYS A 376 -21.79 -5.51 -32.20
N SER A 377 -22.47 -4.97 -31.19
CA SER A 377 -23.73 -5.58 -30.74
C SER A 377 -24.59 -4.53 -30.03
N GLN A 378 -25.81 -4.52 -30.49
CA GLN A 378 -27.03 -3.78 -30.22
C GLN A 378 -27.20 -3.27 -28.76
N GLU A 379 -27.66 -2.01 -28.66
CA GLU A 379 -28.24 -1.40 -27.47
C GLU A 379 -29.33 -2.25 -26.88
N ALA A 380 -29.15 -2.78 -25.69
CA ALA A 380 -30.21 -3.28 -24.84
C ALA A 380 -30.56 -2.21 -23.80
N VAL A 381 -31.68 -1.56 -23.99
CA VAL A 381 -32.36 -0.73 -22.99
C VAL A 381 -32.80 -1.64 -21.86
N LEU A 382 -32.25 -1.48 -20.66
CA LEU A 382 -32.69 -2.19 -19.47
C LEU A 382 -33.95 -1.53 -18.90
N PRO A 383 -34.99 -2.33 -18.56
CA PRO A 383 -36.23 -1.81 -18.00
C PRO A 383 -36.01 -1.32 -16.54
N LEU A 384 -36.62 -0.19 -16.23
CA LEU A 384 -36.81 0.32 -14.88
C LEU A 384 -37.58 -0.71 -14.04
N GLY A 385 -36.95 -1.25 -12.98
CA GLY A 385 -37.68 -2.08 -12.02
C GLY A 385 -37.00 -3.33 -11.51
N ALA A 386 -35.69 -3.45 -11.55
CA ALA A 386 -35.00 -4.54 -10.86
C ALA A 386 -34.73 -4.18 -9.42
N THR A 387 -35.53 -4.68 -8.50
CA THR A 387 -35.21 -4.82 -7.08
C THR A 387 -33.95 -5.66 -6.97
N LEU A 388 -32.90 -5.08 -6.38
CA LEU A 388 -31.67 -5.80 -6.06
C LEU A 388 -32.01 -6.89 -5.03
N ALA A 389 -31.87 -8.14 -5.45
CA ALA A 389 -31.97 -9.29 -4.58
C ALA A 389 -30.81 -9.32 -3.58
N PRO A 390 -31.05 -9.88 -2.39
CA PRO A 390 -30.11 -9.81 -1.26
C PRO A 390 -28.92 -10.76 -1.29
N ASP A 391 -28.57 -11.35 -2.41
CA ASP A 391 -27.52 -12.38 -2.52
C ASP A 391 -26.09 -11.80 -2.51
N LEU A 392 -25.88 -10.78 -1.74
CA LEU A 392 -24.71 -9.89 -1.89
C LEU A 392 -23.50 -10.26 -1.07
N VAL A 393 -23.46 -11.32 -0.26
CA VAL A 393 -22.21 -11.67 0.47
C VAL A 393 -22.12 -13.17 0.75
N GLU A 394 -21.77 -13.98 -0.21
CA GLU A 394 -21.17 -15.28 0.09
C GLU A 394 -19.65 -15.21 0.06
N TRP A 395 -19.06 -15.20 1.23
CA TRP A 395 -17.65 -15.47 1.43
C TRP A 395 -17.50 -16.97 1.59
N HIS A 396 -17.03 -17.67 0.56
CA HIS A 396 -16.68 -19.07 0.64
C HIS A 396 -15.29 -19.28 1.29
N SER A 397 -15.18 -19.07 2.54
CA SER A 397 -14.60 -19.94 3.55
C SER A 397 -15.80 -20.36 4.37
N ASP A 398 -15.95 -21.59 4.78
CA ASP A 398 -17.14 -22.25 5.32
C ASP A 398 -17.98 -21.52 6.41
N GLU A 399 -17.78 -20.22 6.59
CA GLU A 399 -18.60 -19.30 7.37
C GLU A 399 -18.80 -17.97 6.62
N PRO A 400 -20.04 -17.45 6.53
CA PRO A 400 -20.34 -16.18 5.86
C PRO A 400 -19.69 -15.01 6.60
N PHE A 401 -18.85 -14.24 5.89
CA PHE A 401 -18.31 -12.99 6.38
C PHE A 401 -19.25 -11.87 6.00
N LEU A 402 -20.11 -11.45 6.93
CA LEU A 402 -21.08 -10.36 6.83
C LEU A 402 -22.21 -10.58 5.81
N ASP A 403 -23.35 -11.04 6.26
CA ASP A 403 -24.63 -10.80 5.59
C ASP A 403 -25.04 -9.34 5.86
N PRO A 404 -25.17 -8.48 4.82
CA PRO A 404 -25.60 -7.10 5.02
C PRO A 404 -27.00 -6.97 5.62
N ASP A 405 -27.88 -7.95 5.41
CA ASP A 405 -29.26 -7.92 5.92
C ASP A 405 -29.35 -8.45 7.35
N GLU A 406 -28.46 -9.33 7.78
CA GLU A 406 -28.38 -9.81 9.18
C GLU A 406 -27.77 -8.76 10.13
N TYR A 407 -27.00 -7.79 9.59
CA TYR A 407 -26.34 -6.73 10.35
C TYR A 407 -26.92 -5.32 10.11
N LEU A 408 -28.07 -5.22 9.48
CA LEU A 408 -28.81 -3.96 9.42
C LEU A 408 -29.27 -3.56 10.82
N ASP A 409 -28.34 -2.98 11.59
CA ASP A 409 -28.68 -2.29 12.82
C ASP A 409 -29.88 -1.35 12.56
N PRO A 410 -30.94 -1.40 13.39
CA PRO A 410 -32.08 -0.49 13.27
C PRO A 410 -31.67 0.99 13.13
N ARG A 411 -30.49 1.36 13.65
CA ARG A 411 -29.89 2.69 13.52
C ARG A 411 -29.52 3.06 12.09
N VAL A 412 -29.21 2.08 11.23
CA VAL A 412 -28.94 2.31 9.80
C VAL A 412 -30.23 2.60 9.05
N HIS A 413 -31.33 1.94 9.41
CA HIS A 413 -32.65 2.31 8.92
C HIS A 413 -33.02 3.73 9.33
N GLN A 414 -32.76 4.10 10.58
CA GLN A 414 -33.02 5.44 11.11
C GLN A 414 -32.14 6.50 10.41
N TRP A 415 -30.88 6.19 10.07
CA TRP A 415 -30.00 7.06 9.30
C TRP A 415 -30.48 7.23 7.85
N ARG A 416 -30.90 6.15 7.15
CA ARG A 416 -31.53 6.21 5.83
C ARG A 416 -32.78 7.09 5.86
N GLU A 417 -33.61 6.95 6.86
CA GLU A 417 -34.83 7.73 7.04
C GLU A 417 -34.53 9.21 7.33
N THR A 418 -33.54 9.48 8.16
CA THR A 418 -33.08 10.85 8.47
C THR A 418 -32.54 11.56 7.23
N LEU A 419 -31.77 10.86 6.39
CA LEU A 419 -31.29 11.41 5.12
C LEU A 419 -32.45 11.63 4.12
N ARG A 420 -33.40 10.71 4.01
CA ARG A 420 -34.61 10.88 3.17
C ARG A 420 -35.42 12.08 3.62
N GLN A 421 -35.65 12.25 4.91
CA GLN A 421 -36.41 13.38 5.46
C GLN A 421 -35.70 14.72 5.19
N ARG A 422 -34.40 14.81 5.39
CA ARG A 422 -33.61 16.01 5.11
C ARG A 422 -33.57 16.35 3.61
N TYR A 423 -33.46 15.33 2.75
CA TYR A 423 -33.49 15.52 1.30
C TYR A 423 -34.86 16.02 0.81
N ASN A 424 -35.95 15.45 1.33
CA ASN A 424 -37.29 15.89 1.00
C ASN A 424 -37.62 17.28 1.57
N PHE A 425 -37.05 17.65 2.73
CA PHE A 425 -37.17 18.98 3.31
C PHE A 425 -36.50 20.06 2.45
N ASN A 426 -35.35 19.75 1.85
CA ASN A 426 -34.68 20.69 0.93
C ASN A 426 -35.39 20.82 -0.43
N LYS A 427 -36.09 19.78 -0.89
CA LYS A 427 -36.90 19.82 -2.12
C LYS A 427 -38.17 20.65 -1.98
N SER A 428 -38.72 20.76 -0.77
CA SER A 428 -39.93 21.56 -0.48
C SER A 428 -39.64 23.06 -0.28
N ARG A 429 -38.38 23.50 -0.35
CA ARG A 429 -37.93 24.89 -0.21
C ARG A 429 -37.37 25.50 -1.52
N GLN A 430 -37.31 24.71 -2.58
CA GLN A 430 -37.10 25.18 -3.97
C GLN A 430 -38.43 25.19 -4.72
#